data_bc945e969dbc9a4267f2ca13344fb7c6
#
_entry.id   bc945e969dbc9a4267f2ca13344fb7c6
#
_cell.length_a   1.000
_cell.length_b   1.000
_cell.length_c   1.000
_cell.angle_alpha   90.00
_cell.angle_beta   90.00
_cell.angle_gamma   90.00
#
_symmetry.space_group_name_H-M   'P 1'
#
loop_
_entity.id
_entity.type
_entity.pdbx_description
1 polymer ?
#
loop_
_entity_poly.entity_id
_entity_poly.type
_entity_poly.pdbx_seq_one_letter_code
_entity_poly.pdbx_strand_id
1 'polypeptide(L)'
;MANLMLFSGGSNEALAKRVADKLHLSLGSMDVGRFSDGEVTVEVHENVRGKDVFLMQSTCAPTSDNIMELLIMADAMHRASAQRVTAVVPYYGYARQDRRPRSARVAISAKVVADMISTVGIDRILTVDLHADQIQGFFNIPVDNIYGSPVLVDHILGQRYENPIVVSPDVGGVVLSLIHISEPTRP
;
A
#
# COMPACT_ATOMS: atom_id res chain seq x y z
N MET A 1 -8.57 23.47 9.24
CA MET A 1 -7.41 22.60 9.50
C MET A 1 -7.78 21.19 9.05
N ALA A 2 -6.86 20.49 8.42
CA ALA A 2 -7.15 19.18 7.87
C ALA A 2 -7.65 18.22 8.95
N ASN A 3 -8.77 17.58 8.68
CA ASN A 3 -9.41 16.58 9.55
C ASN A 3 -8.71 15.20 9.41
N LEU A 4 -7.46 15.22 8.90
CA LEU A 4 -6.66 14.07 8.53
C LEU A 4 -5.84 13.58 9.71
N MET A 5 -5.87 12.27 9.96
CA MET A 5 -5.03 11.58 10.92
C MET A 5 -4.31 10.41 10.23
N LEU A 6 -3.02 10.24 10.51
CA LEU A 6 -2.19 9.17 9.96
C LEU A 6 -1.77 8.23 11.08
N PHE A 7 -2.07 6.94 10.93
CA PHE A 7 -1.67 5.88 11.85
C PHE A 7 -0.74 4.89 11.14
N SER A 8 0.16 4.29 11.87
CA SER A 8 1.08 3.28 11.36
C SER A 8 0.77 1.92 11.95
N GLY A 9 0.69 0.90 11.10
CA GLY A 9 0.83 -0.48 11.54
C GLY A 9 2.29 -0.88 11.75
N GLY A 10 2.50 -2.15 12.11
CA GLY A 10 3.81 -2.67 12.50
C GLY A 10 4.80 -2.90 11.36
N SER A 11 4.36 -2.96 10.11
CA SER A 11 5.20 -3.41 8.99
C SER A 11 6.31 -2.45 8.59
N ASN A 12 6.11 -1.12 8.70
CA ASN A 12 7.11 -0.12 8.33
C ASN A 12 6.88 1.24 9.01
N GLU A 13 7.02 1.27 10.31
CA GLU A 13 6.86 2.49 11.12
C GLU A 13 7.85 3.61 10.72
N ALA A 14 9.07 3.24 10.31
CA ALA A 14 10.08 4.20 9.87
C ALA A 14 9.64 4.97 8.61
N LEU A 15 8.93 4.31 7.67
CA LEU A 15 8.37 4.98 6.50
C LEU A 15 7.19 5.87 6.91
N ALA A 16 6.31 5.39 7.77
CA ALA A 16 5.18 6.16 8.26
C ALA A 16 5.62 7.46 8.97
N LYS A 17 6.66 7.39 9.80
CA LYS A 17 7.26 8.56 10.45
C LYS A 17 7.77 9.59 9.44
N ARG A 18 8.52 9.13 8.42
CA ARG A 18 9.02 10.04 7.36
C ARG A 18 7.90 10.67 6.55
N VAL A 19 6.80 9.94 6.31
CA VAL A 19 5.61 10.49 5.63
C VAL A 19 4.94 11.53 6.51
N ALA A 20 4.74 11.24 7.81
CA ALA A 20 4.18 12.18 8.77
C ALA A 20 4.99 13.49 8.82
N ASP A 21 6.31 13.38 8.93
CA ASP A 21 7.23 14.54 8.94
C ASP A 21 7.08 15.40 7.67
N LYS A 22 6.99 14.76 6.50
CA LYS A 22 6.79 15.46 5.22
C LYS A 22 5.44 16.17 5.12
N LEU A 23 4.42 15.61 5.76
CA LEU A 23 3.07 16.19 5.82
C LEU A 23 2.91 17.19 6.97
N HIS A 24 3.94 17.39 7.80
CA HIS A 24 3.88 18.19 9.02
C HIS A 24 2.78 17.71 9.98
N LEU A 25 2.66 16.39 10.12
CA LEU A 25 1.71 15.70 11.00
C LEU A 25 2.47 14.92 12.07
N SER A 26 1.78 14.64 13.18
CA SER A 26 2.19 13.58 14.10
C SER A 26 1.48 12.27 13.72
N LEU A 27 2.13 11.14 13.95
CA LEU A 27 1.43 9.85 13.90
C LEU A 27 0.40 9.79 15.03
N GLY A 28 -0.77 9.26 14.70
CA GLY A 28 -1.81 9.00 15.69
C GLY A 28 -1.40 7.91 16.67
N SER A 29 -1.87 8.03 17.90
CA SER A 29 -1.57 7.09 18.99
C SER A 29 -2.47 5.87 18.90
N MET A 30 -1.85 4.72 18.67
CA MET A 30 -2.50 3.42 18.54
C MET A 30 -1.51 2.33 18.93
N ASP A 31 -1.95 1.38 19.73
CA ASP A 31 -1.19 0.18 20.02
C ASP A 31 -1.59 -0.95 19.07
N VAL A 32 -0.59 -1.53 18.41
CA VAL A 32 -0.73 -2.72 17.59
C VAL A 32 0.14 -3.80 18.22
N GLY A 33 -0.49 -4.85 18.71
CA GLY A 33 0.17 -5.91 19.45
C GLY A 33 -0.33 -7.29 19.08
N ARG A 34 0.08 -8.27 19.87
CA ARG A 34 -0.37 -9.66 19.74
C ARG A 34 -0.66 -10.25 21.09
N PHE A 35 -1.70 -11.06 21.16
CA PHE A 35 -1.95 -11.94 22.29
C PHE A 35 -0.90 -13.06 22.36
N SER A 36 -0.88 -13.80 23.46
CA SER A 36 0.11 -14.89 23.69
C SER A 36 0.00 -16.04 22.69
N ASP A 37 -1.14 -16.21 22.05
CA ASP A 37 -1.42 -17.18 20.99
C ASP A 37 -1.10 -16.66 19.57
N GLY A 38 -0.67 -15.38 19.45
CA GLY A 38 -0.26 -14.74 18.21
C GLY A 38 -1.36 -13.95 17.49
N GLU A 39 -2.59 -13.94 18.00
CA GLU A 39 -3.68 -13.12 17.44
C GLU A 39 -3.37 -11.62 17.56
N VAL A 40 -3.67 -10.88 16.50
CA VAL A 40 -3.46 -9.43 16.46
C VAL A 40 -4.45 -8.71 17.36
N THR A 41 -3.98 -7.75 18.14
CA THR A 41 -4.79 -6.83 18.92
C THR A 41 -4.47 -5.39 18.54
N VAL A 42 -5.50 -4.53 18.50
CA VAL A 42 -5.37 -3.11 18.19
C VAL A 42 -6.17 -2.29 19.18
N GLU A 43 -5.54 -1.25 19.74
CA GLU A 43 -6.21 -0.27 20.60
C GLU A 43 -5.90 1.15 20.11
N VAL A 44 -6.95 1.93 19.83
CA VAL A 44 -6.84 3.32 19.36
C VAL A 44 -6.99 4.25 20.55
N HIS A 45 -5.98 5.10 20.83
CA HIS A 45 -5.94 5.98 21.98
C HIS A 45 -6.43 7.39 21.69
N GLU A 46 -6.69 7.73 20.42
CA GLU A 46 -7.16 9.05 20.02
C GLU A 46 -8.60 9.05 19.55
N ASN A 47 -9.24 10.21 19.68
CA ASN A 47 -10.60 10.37 19.17
C ASN A 47 -10.60 10.57 17.64
N VAL A 48 -10.96 9.52 16.91
CA VAL A 48 -11.04 9.51 15.43
C VAL A 48 -12.45 9.78 14.90
N ARG A 49 -13.43 10.04 15.77
CA ARG A 49 -14.82 10.29 15.36
C ARG A 49 -14.90 11.45 14.36
N GLY A 50 -15.50 11.17 13.20
CA GLY A 50 -15.67 12.15 12.14
C GLY A 50 -14.38 12.61 11.47
N LYS A 51 -13.27 11.87 11.62
CA LYS A 51 -11.98 12.17 11.01
C LYS A 51 -11.75 11.36 9.74
N ASP A 52 -10.92 11.91 8.84
CA ASP A 52 -10.31 11.20 7.73
C ASP A 52 -9.07 10.48 8.23
N VAL A 53 -9.13 9.17 8.34
CA VAL A 53 -8.07 8.32 8.87
C VAL A 53 -7.31 7.65 7.73
N PHE A 54 -5.99 7.74 7.76
CA PHE A 54 -5.07 7.04 6.89
C PHE A 54 -4.34 5.97 7.70
N LEU A 55 -4.46 4.71 7.28
CA LEU A 55 -3.78 3.56 7.88
C LEU A 55 -2.62 3.14 7.00
N MET A 56 -1.41 3.39 7.43
CA MET A 56 -0.22 3.01 6.67
C MET A 56 0.28 1.65 7.12
N GLN A 57 0.12 0.65 6.26
CA GLN A 57 0.52 -0.73 6.51
C GLN A 57 0.92 -1.42 5.21
N SER A 58 2.19 -1.76 5.06
CA SER A 58 2.67 -2.57 3.95
C SER A 58 2.30 -4.03 4.18
N THR A 59 1.78 -4.72 3.16
CA THR A 59 1.44 -6.14 3.26
C THR A 59 2.54 -7.05 2.70
N CYS A 60 3.81 -6.66 2.92
CA CYS A 60 4.98 -7.49 2.65
C CYS A 60 5.10 -8.64 3.68
N ALA A 61 6.17 -9.42 3.61
CA ALA A 61 6.38 -10.52 4.57
C ALA A 61 6.59 -9.99 6.01
N PRO A 62 5.97 -10.61 7.00
CA PRO A 62 5.05 -11.76 6.95
C PRO A 62 3.66 -11.35 6.45
N THR A 63 3.35 -11.77 5.21
CA THR A 63 2.24 -11.18 4.42
C THR A 63 0.87 -11.37 5.07
N SER A 64 0.57 -12.57 5.54
CA SER A 64 -0.74 -12.87 6.15
C SER A 64 -0.97 -12.09 7.44
N ASP A 65 0.08 -11.97 8.25
CA ASP A 65 0.05 -11.23 9.51
C ASP A 65 -0.18 -9.74 9.26
N ASN A 66 0.55 -9.16 8.31
CA ASN A 66 0.42 -7.75 7.97
C ASN A 66 -0.93 -7.42 7.33
N ILE A 67 -1.54 -8.35 6.59
CA ILE A 67 -2.90 -8.20 6.08
C ILE A 67 -3.89 -8.23 7.24
N MET A 68 -3.80 -9.22 8.12
CA MET A 68 -4.71 -9.32 9.27
C MET A 68 -4.61 -8.10 10.16
N GLU A 69 -3.40 -7.59 10.40
CA GLU A 69 -3.17 -6.35 11.15
C GLU A 69 -3.89 -5.17 10.51
N LEU A 70 -3.75 -4.98 9.19
CA LEU A 70 -4.46 -3.92 8.46
C LEU A 70 -5.99 -4.03 8.62
N LEU A 71 -6.54 -5.25 8.49
CA LEU A 71 -7.98 -5.47 8.61
C LEU A 71 -8.50 -5.15 10.01
N ILE A 72 -7.79 -5.56 11.05
CA ILE A 72 -8.18 -5.29 12.44
C ILE A 72 -8.04 -3.80 12.79
N MET A 73 -6.99 -3.13 12.28
CA MET A 73 -6.85 -1.68 12.39
C MET A 73 -8.03 -0.95 11.75
N ALA A 74 -8.45 -1.37 10.55
CA ALA A 74 -9.57 -0.75 9.84
C ALA A 74 -10.89 -0.93 10.61
N ASP A 75 -11.18 -2.12 11.14
CA ASP A 75 -12.36 -2.38 11.95
C ASP A 75 -12.37 -1.52 13.23
N ALA A 76 -11.21 -1.38 13.89
CA ALA A 76 -11.09 -0.54 15.09
C ALA A 76 -11.41 0.94 14.76
N MET A 77 -10.92 1.48 13.66
CA MET A 77 -11.23 2.85 13.22
C MET A 77 -12.69 3.04 12.85
N HIS A 78 -13.28 2.06 12.16
CA HIS A 78 -14.70 2.09 11.80
C HIS A 78 -15.58 2.08 13.06
N ARG A 79 -15.30 1.19 14.02
CA ARG A 79 -16.01 1.14 15.31
C ARG A 79 -15.81 2.39 16.15
N ALA A 80 -14.69 3.05 16.06
CA ALA A 80 -14.42 4.35 16.67
C ALA A 80 -15.11 5.53 15.94
N SER A 81 -15.91 5.24 14.91
CA SER A 81 -16.67 6.21 14.09
C SER A 81 -15.80 7.17 13.30
N ALA A 82 -14.67 6.73 12.76
CA ALA A 82 -13.96 7.46 11.73
C ALA A 82 -14.93 7.78 10.57
N GLN A 83 -14.79 8.95 9.95
CA GLN A 83 -15.66 9.35 8.85
C GLN A 83 -15.29 8.60 7.57
N ARG A 84 -14.00 8.40 7.35
CA ARG A 84 -13.43 7.70 6.20
C ARG A 84 -12.13 7.02 6.62
N VAL A 85 -11.92 5.81 6.12
CA VAL A 85 -10.70 5.04 6.35
C VAL A 85 -10.02 4.78 5.01
N THR A 86 -8.83 5.32 4.83
CA THR A 86 -7.99 5.08 3.65
C THR A 86 -6.81 4.17 4.03
N ALA A 87 -6.70 3.01 3.40
CA ALA A 87 -5.52 2.16 3.54
C ALA A 87 -4.39 2.66 2.64
N VAL A 88 -3.24 2.94 3.22
CA VAL A 88 -2.00 3.23 2.49
C VAL A 88 -1.12 1.99 2.55
N VAL A 89 -1.07 1.27 1.44
CA VAL A 89 -0.43 -0.05 1.32
C VAL A 89 0.72 0.04 0.32
N PRO A 90 1.94 0.45 0.77
CA PRO A 90 3.08 0.65 -0.15
C PRO A 90 3.46 -0.61 -0.92
N TYR A 91 3.26 -1.78 -0.34
CA TYR A 91 3.41 -3.06 -1.03
C TYR A 91 2.15 -3.90 -0.85
N TYR A 92 1.50 -4.25 -1.97
CA TYR A 92 0.31 -5.09 -1.99
C TYR A 92 0.68 -6.57 -2.10
N GLY A 93 0.54 -7.29 -1.01
CA GLY A 93 0.82 -8.73 -0.93
C GLY A 93 -0.18 -9.58 -1.73
N TYR A 94 0.20 -10.83 -2.03
CA TYR A 94 -0.58 -11.77 -2.86
C TYR A 94 -0.87 -11.31 -4.30
N ALA A 95 -0.30 -10.20 -4.75
CA ALA A 95 -0.53 -9.62 -6.07
C ALA A 95 -0.11 -10.51 -7.25
N ARG A 96 0.85 -11.45 -7.04
CA ARG A 96 1.39 -12.31 -8.10
C ARG A 96 0.37 -13.30 -8.67
N GLN A 97 -0.69 -13.63 -7.92
CA GLN A 97 -1.79 -14.48 -8.36
C GLN A 97 -3.00 -13.62 -8.74
N ASP A 98 -2.85 -12.88 -9.84
CA ASP A 98 -3.87 -11.98 -10.41
C ASP A 98 -4.76 -12.62 -11.44
N ARG A 99 -4.40 -13.82 -11.91
CA ARG A 99 -5.12 -14.56 -12.98
C ARG A 99 -4.96 -16.06 -12.85
N ARG A 100 -5.88 -16.79 -13.48
CA ARG A 100 -5.83 -18.24 -13.55
C ARG A 100 -5.25 -18.68 -14.92
N PRO A 101 -4.13 -19.42 -14.96
CA PRO A 101 -3.67 -20.09 -16.18
C PRO A 101 -4.72 -21.09 -16.70
N ARG A 102 -4.79 -21.25 -18.03
CA ARG A 102 -5.86 -22.07 -18.67
C ARG A 102 -5.96 -23.51 -18.17
N SER A 103 -4.85 -24.14 -17.80
CA SER A 103 -4.78 -25.54 -17.38
C SER A 103 -4.78 -25.75 -15.86
N ALA A 104 -4.79 -24.67 -15.05
CA ALA A 104 -4.64 -24.77 -13.60
C ALA A 104 -5.93 -24.44 -12.84
N ARG A 105 -6.17 -25.18 -11.75
CA ARG A 105 -7.22 -24.89 -10.76
C ARG A 105 -6.58 -24.22 -9.55
N VAL A 106 -6.29 -22.92 -9.67
CA VAL A 106 -5.62 -22.12 -8.64
C VAL A 106 -6.52 -20.97 -8.21
N ALA A 107 -6.27 -20.46 -7.01
CA ALA A 107 -6.92 -19.26 -6.53
C ALA A 107 -6.43 -18.02 -7.29
N ILE A 108 -7.23 -16.95 -7.27
CA ILE A 108 -6.82 -15.60 -7.62
C ILE A 108 -6.70 -14.85 -6.29
N SER A 109 -5.57 -15.05 -5.61
CA SER A 109 -5.39 -14.53 -4.24
C SER A 109 -5.35 -13.00 -4.18
N ALA A 110 -4.93 -12.33 -5.25
CA ALA A 110 -5.03 -10.88 -5.35
C ALA A 110 -6.49 -10.40 -5.20
N LYS A 111 -7.47 -11.13 -5.78
CA LYS A 111 -8.90 -10.82 -5.64
C LYS A 111 -9.40 -11.10 -4.23
N VAL A 112 -8.99 -12.21 -3.62
CA VAL A 112 -9.40 -12.55 -2.25
C VAL A 112 -8.98 -11.45 -1.27
N VAL A 113 -7.74 -10.99 -1.35
CA VAL A 113 -7.23 -9.89 -0.50
C VAL A 113 -7.97 -8.58 -0.78
N ALA A 114 -8.26 -8.27 -2.07
CA ALA A 114 -9.03 -7.08 -2.43
C ALA A 114 -10.45 -7.10 -1.84
N ASP A 115 -11.10 -8.27 -1.82
CA ASP A 115 -12.43 -8.43 -1.22
C ASP A 115 -12.38 -8.26 0.30
N MET A 116 -11.40 -8.84 0.99
CA MET A 116 -11.22 -8.67 2.42
C MET A 116 -11.05 -7.18 2.80
N ILE A 117 -10.19 -6.46 2.08
CA ILE A 117 -9.95 -5.02 2.29
C ILE A 117 -11.22 -4.22 2.01
N SER A 118 -11.95 -4.52 0.93
CA SER A 118 -13.17 -3.80 0.58
C SER A 118 -14.31 -4.05 1.57
N THR A 119 -14.34 -5.22 2.21
CA THR A 119 -15.45 -5.63 3.08
C THR A 119 -15.29 -5.12 4.51
N VAL A 120 -14.07 -4.90 4.98
CA VAL A 120 -13.81 -4.54 6.40
C VAL A 120 -14.15 -3.08 6.74
N GLY A 121 -14.55 -2.27 5.77
CA GLY A 121 -14.90 -0.86 5.98
C GLY A 121 -13.81 0.14 5.59
N ILE A 122 -12.86 -0.30 4.75
CA ILE A 122 -11.92 0.61 4.07
C ILE A 122 -12.65 1.26 2.89
N ASP A 123 -12.60 2.60 2.84
CA ASP A 123 -13.30 3.39 1.81
C ASP A 123 -12.44 3.64 0.57
N ARG A 124 -11.12 3.55 0.68
CA ARG A 124 -10.16 3.81 -0.39
C ARG A 124 -8.85 3.07 -0.10
N ILE A 125 -8.16 2.66 -1.12
CA ILE A 125 -6.79 2.14 -1.03
C ILE A 125 -5.84 2.99 -1.86
N LEU A 126 -4.67 3.30 -1.29
CA LEU A 126 -3.53 3.87 -1.99
C LEU A 126 -2.39 2.84 -1.95
N THR A 127 -1.83 2.53 -3.09
CA THR A 127 -0.74 1.55 -3.22
C THR A 127 0.32 2.03 -4.20
N VAL A 128 1.47 1.37 -4.23
CA VAL A 128 2.59 1.72 -5.12
C VAL A 128 2.94 0.50 -5.98
N ASP A 129 3.06 0.71 -7.28
CA ASP A 129 3.51 -0.28 -8.28
C ASP A 129 2.82 -1.64 -8.10
N LEU A 130 1.53 -1.71 -8.36
CA LEU A 130 0.83 -3.00 -8.41
C LEU A 130 1.49 -3.95 -9.39
N HIS A 131 1.59 -5.22 -9.01
CA HIS A 131 2.15 -6.27 -9.87
C HIS A 131 1.54 -6.30 -11.29
N ALA A 132 0.27 -5.96 -11.38
CA ALA A 132 -0.46 -5.81 -12.64
C ALA A 132 -1.58 -4.79 -12.46
N ASP A 133 -1.75 -3.87 -13.41
CA ASP A 133 -2.70 -2.75 -13.31
C ASP A 133 -4.16 -3.20 -13.21
N GLN A 134 -4.49 -4.35 -13.80
CA GLN A 134 -5.85 -4.91 -13.71
C GLN A 134 -6.29 -5.27 -12.29
N ILE A 135 -5.37 -5.38 -11.32
CA ILE A 135 -5.69 -5.63 -9.91
C ILE A 135 -6.56 -4.50 -9.34
N GLN A 136 -6.43 -3.27 -9.86
CA GLN A 136 -7.30 -2.14 -9.49
C GLN A 136 -8.78 -2.49 -9.70
N GLY A 137 -9.11 -3.26 -10.74
CA GLY A 137 -10.48 -3.72 -11.04
C GLY A 137 -11.00 -4.81 -10.09
N PHE A 138 -10.19 -5.35 -9.18
CA PHE A 138 -10.62 -6.33 -8.18
C PHE A 138 -11.28 -5.69 -6.95
N PHE A 139 -11.04 -4.41 -6.75
CA PHE A 139 -11.60 -3.67 -5.63
C PHE A 139 -12.98 -3.11 -5.97
N ASN A 140 -13.87 -3.06 -4.98
CA ASN A 140 -15.16 -2.37 -5.05
C ASN A 140 -15.10 -0.96 -4.46
N ILE A 141 -13.90 -0.50 -4.13
CA ILE A 141 -13.58 0.83 -3.60
C ILE A 141 -12.56 1.51 -4.51
N PRO A 142 -12.44 2.86 -4.47
CA PRO A 142 -11.42 3.58 -5.23
C PRO A 142 -10.01 3.11 -4.92
N VAL A 143 -9.19 2.99 -5.98
CA VAL A 143 -7.77 2.59 -5.88
C VAL A 143 -6.90 3.68 -6.48
N ASP A 144 -5.95 4.17 -5.71
CA ASP A 144 -4.89 5.05 -6.20
C ASP A 144 -3.60 4.22 -6.32
N ASN A 145 -3.23 3.83 -7.55
CA ASN A 145 -1.96 3.17 -7.82
C ASN A 145 -0.91 4.23 -8.20
N ILE A 146 0.04 4.48 -7.31
CA ILE A 146 1.13 5.43 -7.52
C ILE A 146 2.31 4.68 -8.14
N TYR A 147 2.93 5.28 -9.15
CA TYR A 147 4.13 4.71 -9.77
C TYR A 147 5.40 5.24 -9.09
N GLY A 148 6.29 4.34 -8.70
CA GLY A 148 7.59 4.68 -8.11
C GLY A 148 8.63 5.12 -9.14
N SER A 149 8.36 4.90 -10.42
CA SER A 149 9.26 5.24 -11.52
C SER A 149 9.74 6.69 -11.54
N PRO A 150 8.92 7.73 -11.30
CA PRO A 150 9.41 9.11 -11.25
C PRO A 150 10.50 9.32 -10.19
N VAL A 151 10.32 8.70 -9.00
CA VAL A 151 11.30 8.79 -7.91
C VAL A 151 12.63 8.12 -8.29
N LEU A 152 12.55 6.97 -8.98
CA LEU A 152 13.74 6.24 -9.46
C LEU A 152 14.47 7.03 -10.56
N VAL A 153 13.72 7.62 -11.49
CA VAL A 153 14.28 8.46 -12.58
C VAL A 153 15.00 9.67 -11.99
N ASP A 154 14.36 10.41 -11.10
CA ASP A 154 14.97 11.58 -10.47
C ASP A 154 16.25 11.21 -9.72
N HIS A 155 16.26 10.06 -9.03
CA HIS A 155 17.44 9.56 -8.34
C HIS A 155 18.58 9.24 -9.33
N ILE A 156 18.29 8.51 -10.41
CA ILE A 156 19.29 8.11 -11.42
C ILE A 156 19.86 9.34 -12.12
N LEU A 157 19.01 10.28 -12.54
CA LEU A 157 19.46 11.53 -13.18
C LEU A 157 20.33 12.36 -12.23
N GLY A 158 20.00 12.37 -10.94
CA GLY A 158 20.80 13.05 -9.91
C GLY A 158 22.22 12.49 -9.74
N GLN A 159 22.46 11.21 -10.07
CA GLN A 159 23.78 10.58 -10.00
C GLN A 159 24.72 10.99 -11.15
N ARG A 160 24.20 11.56 -12.24
CA ARG A 160 24.97 12.01 -13.42
C ARG A 160 25.87 10.94 -14.00
N TYR A 161 25.39 9.70 -14.12
CA TYR A 161 26.13 8.60 -14.76
C TYR A 161 26.47 8.94 -16.23
N GLU A 162 27.69 8.63 -16.65
CA GLU A 162 28.09 8.73 -18.06
C GLU A 162 27.63 7.47 -18.80
N ASN A 163 26.84 7.64 -19.88
CA ASN A 163 26.32 6.57 -20.72
C ASN A 163 25.66 5.40 -19.95
N PRO A 164 24.62 5.66 -19.14
CA PRO A 164 23.97 4.62 -18.35
C PRO A 164 23.29 3.58 -19.25
N ILE A 165 23.37 2.31 -18.85
CA ILE A 165 22.64 1.22 -19.49
C ILE A 165 21.58 0.73 -18.48
N VAL A 166 20.33 0.68 -18.92
CA VAL A 166 19.23 0.14 -18.12
C VAL A 166 19.02 -1.32 -18.48
N VAL A 167 19.08 -2.20 -17.49
CA VAL A 167 18.88 -3.64 -17.65
C VAL A 167 17.63 -4.05 -16.89
N SER A 168 16.67 -4.64 -17.61
CA SER A 168 15.48 -5.24 -16.99
C SER A 168 15.72 -6.73 -16.70
N PRO A 169 15.37 -7.23 -15.51
CA PRO A 169 15.53 -8.65 -15.17
C PRO A 169 14.53 -9.56 -15.91
N ASP A 170 13.43 -9.01 -16.41
CA ASP A 170 12.37 -9.74 -17.11
C ASP A 170 11.62 -8.84 -18.12
N VAL A 171 10.76 -9.47 -18.93
CA VAL A 171 9.97 -8.76 -19.96
C VAL A 171 8.97 -7.77 -19.33
N GLY A 172 8.45 -8.04 -18.15
CA GLY A 172 7.52 -7.14 -17.45
C GLY A 172 8.18 -5.83 -17.03
N GLY A 173 9.44 -5.89 -16.59
CA GLY A 173 10.22 -4.71 -16.20
C GLY A 173 10.68 -3.85 -17.38
N VAL A 174 10.66 -4.37 -18.62
CA VAL A 174 11.05 -3.61 -19.83
C VAL A 174 10.17 -2.38 -20.02
N VAL A 175 8.90 -2.46 -19.72
CA VAL A 175 7.95 -1.33 -19.85
C VAL A 175 8.40 -0.17 -18.95
N LEU A 176 8.81 -0.45 -17.72
CA LEU A 176 9.33 0.58 -16.80
C LEU A 176 10.60 1.24 -17.33
N SER A 177 11.49 0.47 -17.97
CA SER A 177 12.75 0.98 -18.51
C SER A 177 12.55 1.82 -19.78
N LEU A 178 11.61 1.44 -20.65
CA LEU A 178 11.41 2.10 -21.94
C LEU A 178 10.64 3.42 -21.83
N ILE A 179 9.62 3.48 -20.96
CA ILE A 179 8.73 4.66 -20.90
C ILE A 179 9.35 5.81 -20.11
N HIS A 180 10.21 5.53 -19.12
CA HIS A 180 10.67 6.55 -18.18
C HIS A 180 12.16 6.85 -18.21
N ILE A 181 13.00 5.98 -18.75
CA ILE A 181 14.46 6.12 -18.66
C ILE A 181 15.12 6.19 -20.05
N SER A 182 14.57 5.55 -21.08
CA SER A 182 15.21 5.37 -22.38
C SER A 182 14.57 6.10 -23.56
N GLU A 183 13.42 6.74 -23.43
CA GLU A 183 12.94 7.65 -24.49
C GLU A 183 13.61 9.01 -24.31
N PRO A 184 14.52 9.39 -25.26
CA PRO A 184 14.89 10.79 -25.36
C PRO A 184 13.62 11.56 -25.72
N THR A 185 13.29 12.57 -24.93
CA THR A 185 12.27 13.56 -25.29
C THR A 185 12.49 13.94 -26.76
N ARG A 186 11.61 13.48 -27.65
CA ARG A 186 11.60 13.99 -29.02
C ARG A 186 11.36 15.49 -28.97
N PRO A 187 12.16 16.28 -29.71
CA PRO A 187 11.98 17.71 -29.79
C PRO A 187 10.64 18.10 -30.39
#